data_a2b03d7701e6b144d698382f5a319fe8
#
_entry.id   a2b03d7701e6b144d698382f5a319fe8
#
_cell.length_a   1.000
_cell.length_b   1.000
_cell.length_c   1.000
_cell.angle_alpha   90.00
_cell.angle_beta   90.00
_cell.angle_gamma   90.00
#
_symmetry.space_group_name_H-M   'P 1'
#
loop_
_entity.id
_entity.type
_entity.pdbx_description
1 polymer ?
#
loop_
_entity_poly.entity_id
_entity_poly.type
_entity_poly.pdbx_seq_one_letter_code
_entity_poly.pdbx_strand_id
1 'polypeptide(L)'
;MRIFHSINDFQIASGGNAKKTILTLGTFDGVHFGHKKILEKVTQNTENEKYESLVLTFFPHPRMVLQVDSDIKMLNTIDEKIALLNQIGIQNLVIHPFDESFSRLTAEEFVKNILVDKFHIHKIIIGHDHRFGRNRTANIDDLKAFGEQYDFEVEEISAQEIKEVSVSSTKIRHALNEGNMALANEYLGYNYSLTGIVSKGRQLGRTIGFPTANLKIEENFKLIPKNGVYIVKSVIGSKTVFGMMNIGFNPTVNGKSQT
;
A
#
# COMPACT_ATOMS: atom_id res chain seq x y z
N MET A 1 15.32 4.13 1.69
CA MET A 1 14.50 3.64 0.54
C MET A 1 14.55 4.69 -0.57
N ARG A 2 14.89 4.28 -1.80
CA ARG A 2 14.76 5.12 -3.01
C ARG A 2 13.35 4.98 -3.55
N ILE A 3 12.75 6.07 -3.99
CA ILE A 3 11.36 6.11 -4.49
C ILE A 3 11.38 6.57 -5.94
N PHE A 4 10.66 5.86 -6.79
CA PHE A 4 10.54 6.12 -8.22
C PHE A 4 9.06 6.20 -8.59
N HIS A 5 8.69 7.19 -9.38
CA HIS A 5 7.30 7.42 -9.77
C HIS A 5 6.93 6.75 -11.11
N SER A 6 7.88 6.07 -11.72
CA SER A 6 7.64 5.19 -12.88
C SER A 6 8.70 4.11 -12.99
N ILE A 7 8.39 3.07 -13.78
CA ILE A 7 9.35 2.03 -14.17
C ILE A 7 10.54 2.63 -14.92
N ASN A 8 10.30 3.65 -15.73
CA ASN A 8 11.36 4.32 -16.50
C ASN A 8 12.30 5.12 -15.59
N ASP A 9 11.78 5.77 -14.54
CA ASP A 9 12.63 6.51 -13.57
C ASP A 9 13.60 5.56 -12.86
N PHE A 10 13.13 4.37 -12.48
CA PHE A 10 13.99 3.34 -11.91
C PHE A 10 15.08 2.90 -12.90
N GLN A 11 14.73 2.62 -14.14
CA GLN A 11 15.67 2.21 -15.18
C GLN A 11 16.75 3.26 -15.43
N ILE A 12 16.38 4.55 -15.53
CA ILE A 12 17.32 5.66 -15.73
C ILE A 12 18.27 5.79 -14.54
N ALA A 13 17.75 5.74 -13.32
CA ALA A 13 18.53 5.88 -12.10
C ALA A 13 19.48 4.69 -11.84
N SER A 14 19.12 3.50 -12.31
CA SER A 14 19.92 2.29 -12.12
C SER A 14 21.12 2.22 -13.08
N GLY A 15 21.02 2.83 -14.27
CA GLY A 15 22.11 2.87 -15.26
C GLY A 15 22.56 1.48 -15.74
N GLY A 16 23.67 1.44 -16.47
CA GLY A 16 24.21 0.18 -17.03
C GLY A 16 24.85 -0.79 -16.02
N ASN A 17 25.01 -0.40 -14.77
CA ASN A 17 25.59 -1.21 -13.67
C ASN A 17 24.55 -1.57 -12.61
N ALA A 18 23.28 -1.70 -12.98
CA ALA A 18 22.21 -2.05 -12.06
C ALA A 18 22.47 -3.41 -11.39
N LYS A 19 22.41 -3.46 -10.07
CA LYS A 19 22.34 -4.75 -9.36
C LYS A 19 21.08 -5.49 -9.78
N LYS A 20 21.14 -6.81 -9.84
CA LYS A 20 19.94 -7.63 -9.99
C LYS A 20 19.00 -7.41 -8.81
N THR A 21 17.70 -7.49 -9.05
CA THR A 21 16.68 -7.23 -8.04
C THR A 21 16.01 -8.50 -7.52
N ILE A 22 15.65 -8.47 -6.25
CA ILE A 22 14.68 -9.37 -5.64
C ILE A 22 13.39 -8.59 -5.45
N LEU A 23 12.36 -9.00 -6.16
CA LEU A 23 11.18 -8.17 -6.42
C LEU A 23 9.92 -8.82 -5.86
N THR A 24 9.02 -7.99 -5.41
CA THR A 24 7.60 -8.34 -5.26
C THR A 24 6.73 -7.26 -5.90
N LEU A 25 5.51 -7.64 -6.28
CA LEU A 25 4.56 -6.68 -6.85
C LEU A 25 3.17 -6.86 -6.28
N GLY A 26 2.47 -5.73 -6.14
CA GLY A 26 1.13 -5.71 -5.61
C GLY A 26 0.66 -4.31 -5.24
N THR A 27 -0.61 -4.19 -4.92
CA THR A 27 -1.16 -2.91 -4.47
C THR A 27 -0.74 -2.57 -3.03
N PHE A 28 -0.43 -3.58 -2.23
CA PHE A 28 -0.01 -3.47 -0.82
C PHE A 28 -0.87 -2.49 -0.02
N ASP A 29 -2.19 -2.50 -0.28
CA ASP A 29 -3.10 -1.61 0.43
C ASP A 29 -3.30 -2.06 1.87
N GLY A 30 -2.94 -1.19 2.80
CA GLY A 30 -2.92 -1.48 4.24
C GLY A 30 -1.60 -2.08 4.74
N VAL A 31 -0.66 -2.49 3.90
CA VAL A 31 0.62 -3.15 4.31
C VAL A 31 0.43 -4.08 5.51
N HIS A 32 -0.65 -4.86 5.50
CA HIS A 32 -1.09 -5.71 6.59
C HIS A 32 -0.19 -6.93 6.81
N PHE A 33 -0.44 -7.73 7.83
CA PHE A 33 0.38 -8.88 8.20
C PHE A 33 0.71 -9.81 7.03
N GLY A 34 -0.25 -10.13 6.17
CA GLY A 34 0.00 -10.96 4.99
C GLY A 34 0.97 -10.31 4.01
N HIS A 35 0.89 -8.98 3.83
CA HIS A 35 1.84 -8.23 3.01
C HIS A 35 3.24 -8.21 3.66
N LYS A 36 3.32 -8.02 4.99
CA LYS A 36 4.60 -7.96 5.71
C LYS A 36 5.41 -9.23 5.54
N LYS A 37 4.78 -10.41 5.61
CA LYS A 37 5.49 -11.69 5.37
C LYS A 37 6.20 -11.74 4.01
N ILE A 38 5.51 -11.27 2.95
CA ILE A 38 6.11 -11.20 1.60
C ILE A 38 7.28 -10.21 1.59
N LEU A 39 7.06 -9.02 2.14
CA LEU A 39 8.04 -7.92 2.15
C LEU A 39 9.29 -8.27 2.97
N GLU A 40 9.12 -8.91 4.12
CA GLU A 40 10.21 -9.41 4.97
C GLU A 40 11.06 -10.47 4.24
N LYS A 41 10.41 -11.38 3.51
CA LYS A 41 11.14 -12.34 2.67
C LYS A 41 11.96 -11.66 1.57
N VAL A 42 11.42 -10.60 0.97
CA VAL A 42 12.15 -9.79 -0.02
C VAL A 42 13.39 -9.15 0.62
N THR A 43 13.27 -8.55 1.80
CA THR A 43 14.41 -7.92 2.49
C THR A 43 15.45 -8.92 2.96
N GLN A 44 15.05 -10.05 3.55
CA GLN A 44 15.96 -11.12 4.00
C GLN A 44 16.83 -11.67 2.87
N ASN A 45 16.28 -11.79 1.66
CA ASN A 45 17.04 -12.27 0.50
C ASN A 45 18.07 -11.26 -0.02
N THR A 46 18.09 -10.02 0.49
CA THR A 46 19.02 -8.96 0.08
C THR A 46 20.07 -8.60 1.13
N GLU A 47 20.14 -9.31 2.25
CA GLU A 47 21.09 -9.04 3.35
C GLU A 47 22.56 -9.13 2.95
N ASN A 48 22.90 -9.93 1.93
CA ASN A 48 24.26 -10.10 1.43
C ASN A 48 24.74 -9.03 0.45
N GLU A 49 23.96 -7.94 0.26
CA GLU A 49 24.26 -6.80 -0.63
C GLU A 49 24.49 -7.12 -2.11
N LYS A 50 24.38 -8.39 -2.51
CA LYS A 50 24.52 -8.81 -3.91
C LYS A 50 23.35 -8.35 -4.77
N TYR A 51 22.17 -8.30 -4.17
CA TYR A 51 20.90 -7.94 -4.80
C TYR A 51 20.29 -6.72 -4.10
N GLU A 52 19.34 -6.08 -4.76
CA GLU A 52 18.55 -5.01 -4.16
C GLU A 52 17.06 -5.40 -4.07
N SER A 53 16.43 -5.09 -2.93
CA SER A 53 15.00 -5.28 -2.78
C SER A 53 14.22 -4.24 -3.58
N LEU A 54 13.18 -4.69 -4.30
CA LEU A 54 12.31 -3.84 -5.09
C LEU A 54 10.84 -4.20 -4.85
N VAL A 55 10.04 -3.20 -4.57
CA VAL A 55 8.58 -3.31 -4.55
C VAL A 55 8.01 -2.52 -5.71
N LEU A 56 7.26 -3.19 -6.58
CA LEU A 56 6.44 -2.56 -7.61
C LEU A 56 5.01 -2.42 -7.08
N THR A 57 4.55 -1.20 -6.92
CA THR A 57 3.16 -0.89 -6.57
C THR A 57 2.54 0.08 -7.57
N PHE A 58 1.23 0.24 -7.51
CA PHE A 58 0.48 1.00 -8.49
C PHE A 58 -0.34 2.12 -7.85
N PHE A 59 -0.36 3.26 -8.51
CA PHE A 59 -1.27 4.35 -8.19
C PHE A 59 -1.64 5.14 -9.46
N PRO A 60 -2.95 5.35 -9.76
CA PRO A 60 -4.13 4.90 -9.01
C PRO A 60 -4.20 3.39 -8.80
N HIS A 61 -5.01 2.96 -7.81
CA HIS A 61 -5.24 1.53 -7.59
C HIS A 61 -5.91 0.90 -8.84
N PRO A 62 -5.51 -0.30 -9.29
CA PRO A 62 -6.04 -0.92 -10.51
C PRO A 62 -7.57 -0.96 -10.59
N ARG A 63 -8.27 -1.17 -9.48
CA ARG A 63 -9.73 -1.15 -9.46
C ARG A 63 -10.33 0.22 -9.72
N MET A 64 -9.64 1.30 -9.37
CA MET A 64 -10.11 2.68 -9.65
C MET A 64 -10.05 3.01 -11.14
N VAL A 65 -9.18 2.31 -11.89
CA VAL A 65 -9.02 2.51 -13.35
C VAL A 65 -9.91 1.55 -14.14
N LEU A 66 -9.97 0.28 -13.72
CA LEU A 66 -10.65 -0.77 -14.48
C LEU A 66 -12.16 -0.89 -14.15
N GLN A 67 -12.60 -0.37 -13.01
CA GLN A 67 -13.99 -0.43 -12.57
C GLN A 67 -14.49 1.00 -12.36
N VAL A 68 -15.10 1.58 -13.38
CA VAL A 68 -15.53 2.99 -13.45
C VAL A 68 -16.44 3.41 -12.28
N ASP A 69 -17.18 2.47 -11.67
CA ASP A 69 -18.06 2.72 -10.53
C ASP A 69 -17.48 2.27 -9.17
N SER A 70 -16.18 2.03 -9.12
CA SER A 70 -15.54 1.57 -7.89
C SER A 70 -15.26 2.73 -6.92
N ASP A 71 -16.13 2.94 -5.96
CA ASP A 71 -15.88 3.86 -4.81
C ASP A 71 -14.99 3.19 -3.75
N ILE A 72 -13.96 2.46 -4.19
CA ILE A 72 -13.05 1.79 -3.28
C ILE A 72 -12.19 2.81 -2.53
N LYS A 73 -12.31 2.82 -1.20
CA LYS A 73 -11.46 3.63 -0.34
C LYS A 73 -10.19 2.84 0.04
N MET A 74 -9.06 3.51 -0.02
CA MET A 74 -7.75 2.94 0.29
C MET A 74 -7.46 2.98 1.79
N LEU A 75 -6.79 1.95 2.28
CA LEU A 75 -6.39 1.88 3.69
C LEU A 75 -5.23 2.83 4.01
N ASN A 76 -4.38 3.11 3.03
CA ASN A 76 -3.26 4.05 3.18
C ASN A 76 -3.28 5.11 2.07
N THR A 77 -2.81 6.31 2.40
CA THR A 77 -2.30 7.23 1.39
C THR A 77 -0.98 6.71 0.82
N ILE A 78 -0.48 7.31 -0.25
CA ILE A 78 0.82 6.93 -0.81
C ILE A 78 1.94 7.20 0.20
N ASP A 79 1.92 8.34 0.89
CA ASP A 79 2.93 8.71 1.88
C ASP A 79 2.92 7.76 3.09
N GLU A 80 1.73 7.39 3.58
CA GLU A 80 1.59 6.38 4.64
C GLU A 80 2.17 5.03 4.21
N LYS A 81 1.91 4.59 2.97
CA LYS A 81 2.47 3.35 2.40
C LYS A 81 3.99 3.43 2.29
N ILE A 82 4.53 4.53 1.79
CA ILE A 82 5.97 4.80 1.71
C ILE A 82 6.62 4.65 3.09
N ALA A 83 6.04 5.28 4.12
CA ALA A 83 6.55 5.22 5.48
C ALA A 83 6.58 3.78 6.03
N LEU A 84 5.51 3.00 5.81
CA LEU A 84 5.43 1.60 6.23
C LEU A 84 6.44 0.71 5.52
N LEU A 85 6.58 0.83 4.20
CA LEU A 85 7.56 0.05 3.42
C LEU A 85 9.00 0.40 3.80
N ASN A 86 9.27 1.68 4.09
CA ASN A 86 10.57 2.11 4.57
C ASN A 86 10.94 1.48 5.93
N GLN A 87 9.97 1.37 6.85
CA GLN A 87 10.18 0.71 8.15
C GLN A 87 10.50 -0.78 8.03
N ILE A 88 10.00 -1.46 6.98
CA ILE A 88 10.31 -2.87 6.69
C ILE A 88 11.73 -3.04 6.12
N GLY A 89 12.34 -1.96 5.64
CA GLY A 89 13.70 -2.01 5.10
C GLY A 89 13.79 -2.21 3.59
N ILE A 90 12.70 -1.98 2.85
CA ILE A 90 12.71 -2.00 1.38
C ILE A 90 13.67 -0.94 0.85
N GLN A 91 14.54 -1.31 -0.09
CA GLN A 91 15.55 -0.42 -0.66
C GLN A 91 14.99 0.41 -1.81
N ASN A 92 14.16 -0.19 -2.68
CA ASN A 92 13.59 0.45 -3.85
C ASN A 92 12.07 0.28 -3.91
N LEU A 93 11.37 1.38 -4.09
CA LEU A 93 9.92 1.41 -4.30
C LEU A 93 9.61 2.09 -5.63
N VAL A 94 8.96 1.37 -6.52
CA VAL A 94 8.43 1.90 -7.78
C VAL A 94 6.91 2.03 -7.65
N ILE A 95 6.41 3.26 -7.70
CA ILE A 95 4.99 3.59 -7.70
C ILE A 95 4.61 3.90 -9.15
N HIS A 96 4.21 2.87 -9.88
CA HIS A 96 3.94 3.04 -11.31
C HIS A 96 2.49 3.47 -11.54
N PRO A 97 2.25 4.46 -12.43
CA PRO A 97 0.91 4.78 -12.89
C PRO A 97 0.23 3.54 -13.50
N PHE A 98 -0.92 3.14 -12.93
CA PHE A 98 -1.72 2.09 -13.52
C PHE A 98 -2.73 2.73 -14.47
N ASP A 99 -2.50 2.54 -15.77
CA ASP A 99 -3.35 3.06 -16.82
C ASP A 99 -3.89 1.93 -17.72
N GLU A 100 -4.70 2.31 -18.69
CA GLU A 100 -5.28 1.36 -19.62
C GLU A 100 -4.21 0.64 -20.47
N SER A 101 -3.16 1.34 -20.87
CA SER A 101 -2.07 0.78 -21.67
C SER A 101 -1.31 -0.29 -20.90
N PHE A 102 -0.97 -0.02 -19.65
CA PHE A 102 -0.32 -0.98 -18.75
C PHE A 102 -1.21 -2.19 -18.48
N SER A 103 -2.52 -1.99 -18.32
CA SER A 103 -3.49 -3.07 -18.07
C SER A 103 -3.66 -4.05 -19.25
N ARG A 104 -3.28 -3.64 -20.45
CA ARG A 104 -3.36 -4.43 -21.69
C ARG A 104 -2.11 -5.26 -21.97
N LEU A 105 -1.03 -5.10 -21.21
CA LEU A 105 0.17 -5.91 -21.37
C LEU A 105 -0.15 -7.39 -21.21
N THR A 106 0.29 -8.20 -22.14
CA THR A 106 0.27 -9.65 -21.98
C THR A 106 1.19 -10.07 -20.85
N ALA A 107 1.06 -11.31 -20.37
CA ALA A 107 1.94 -11.83 -19.33
C ALA A 107 3.40 -11.82 -19.78
N GLU A 108 3.66 -12.22 -21.02
CA GLU A 108 5.01 -12.25 -21.58
C GLU A 108 5.60 -10.84 -21.74
N GLU A 109 4.83 -9.88 -22.28
CA GLU A 109 5.27 -8.49 -22.39
C GLU A 109 5.61 -7.89 -21.02
N PHE A 110 4.79 -8.17 -20.01
CA PHE A 110 5.07 -7.72 -18.65
C PHE A 110 6.36 -8.34 -18.11
N VAL A 111 6.53 -9.65 -18.23
CA VAL A 111 7.72 -10.34 -17.73
C VAL A 111 8.97 -9.88 -18.49
N LYS A 112 8.96 -9.97 -19.83
CA LYS A 112 10.14 -9.67 -20.65
C LYS A 112 10.52 -8.20 -20.56
N ASN A 113 9.58 -7.31 -20.89
CA ASN A 113 9.91 -5.88 -21.06
C ASN A 113 10.06 -5.13 -19.73
N ILE A 114 9.49 -5.66 -18.62
CA ILE A 114 9.53 -4.96 -17.34
C ILE A 114 10.40 -5.72 -16.34
N LEU A 115 10.08 -6.97 -16.00
CA LEU A 115 10.82 -7.68 -14.98
C LEU A 115 12.25 -7.96 -15.40
N VAL A 116 12.44 -8.45 -16.64
CA VAL A 116 13.79 -8.81 -17.14
C VAL A 116 14.54 -7.58 -17.60
N ASP A 117 14.00 -6.82 -18.55
CA ASP A 117 14.75 -5.78 -19.25
C ASP A 117 14.95 -4.50 -18.43
N LYS A 118 13.97 -4.14 -17.56
CA LYS A 118 14.02 -2.89 -16.78
C LYS A 118 14.41 -3.09 -15.32
N PHE A 119 13.93 -4.16 -14.70
CA PHE A 119 14.24 -4.41 -13.29
C PHE A 119 15.42 -5.34 -13.07
N HIS A 120 15.96 -5.95 -14.13
CA HIS A 120 17.07 -6.92 -14.03
C HIS A 120 16.82 -7.97 -12.94
N ILE A 121 15.64 -8.57 -13.03
CA ILE A 121 15.15 -9.48 -12.00
C ILE A 121 16.09 -10.67 -11.79
N HIS A 122 16.36 -10.99 -10.53
CA HIS A 122 16.99 -12.25 -10.12
C HIS A 122 15.96 -13.20 -9.53
N LYS A 123 15.07 -12.66 -8.68
CA LYS A 123 14.04 -13.45 -8.01
C LYS A 123 12.77 -12.63 -7.84
N ILE A 124 11.62 -13.27 -8.02
CA ILE A 124 10.32 -12.71 -7.65
C ILE A 124 9.70 -13.50 -6.50
N ILE A 125 9.17 -12.79 -5.51
CA ILE A 125 8.48 -13.38 -4.35
C ILE A 125 7.03 -12.91 -4.37
N ILE A 126 6.08 -13.84 -4.48
CA ILE A 126 4.65 -13.52 -4.59
C ILE A 126 3.79 -14.47 -3.74
N GLY A 127 2.56 -14.03 -3.42
CA GLY A 127 1.58 -14.90 -2.77
C GLY A 127 0.92 -15.88 -3.76
N HIS A 128 0.41 -16.97 -3.23
CA HIS A 128 -0.20 -18.07 -3.98
C HIS A 128 -1.38 -17.67 -4.89
N ASP A 129 -2.10 -16.59 -4.57
CA ASP A 129 -3.27 -16.11 -5.31
C ASP A 129 -2.92 -15.02 -6.34
N HIS A 130 -1.62 -14.80 -6.57
CA HIS A 130 -1.16 -13.75 -7.46
C HIS A 130 -1.57 -14.04 -8.90
N ARG A 131 -2.11 -13.01 -9.57
CA ARG A 131 -2.50 -13.04 -10.97
C ARG A 131 -1.98 -11.78 -11.67
N PHE A 132 -1.47 -11.94 -12.89
CA PHE A 132 -0.87 -10.85 -13.66
C PHE A 132 -1.19 -10.93 -15.15
N GLY A 133 -0.70 -9.95 -15.93
CA GLY A 133 -0.99 -9.82 -17.34
C GLY A 133 -2.42 -9.38 -17.64
N ARG A 134 -2.72 -9.18 -18.92
CA ARG A 134 -4.02 -8.72 -19.38
C ARG A 134 -5.14 -9.62 -18.87
N ASN A 135 -6.18 -9.00 -18.31
CA ASN A 135 -7.32 -9.68 -17.70
C ASN A 135 -6.95 -10.64 -16.56
N ARG A 136 -5.74 -10.54 -15.99
CA ARG A 136 -5.25 -11.40 -14.90
C ARG A 136 -5.27 -12.90 -15.30
N THR A 137 -4.97 -13.21 -16.55
CA THR A 137 -5.03 -14.58 -17.08
C THR A 137 -3.87 -15.45 -16.61
N ALA A 138 -2.69 -14.86 -16.37
CA ALA A 138 -1.51 -15.60 -15.94
C ALA A 138 -1.47 -15.81 -14.42
N ASN A 139 -0.94 -16.96 -14.02
CA ASN A 139 -0.81 -17.41 -12.64
C ASN A 139 0.65 -17.71 -12.27
N ILE A 140 0.86 -18.38 -11.13
CA ILE A 140 2.19 -18.74 -10.62
C ILE A 140 2.91 -19.75 -11.51
N ASP A 141 2.20 -20.70 -12.13
CA ASP A 141 2.81 -21.71 -12.98
C ASP A 141 3.31 -21.09 -14.29
N ASP A 142 2.55 -20.15 -14.85
CA ASP A 142 3.00 -19.36 -15.99
C ASP A 142 4.26 -18.55 -15.62
N LEU A 143 4.29 -17.97 -14.42
CA LEU A 143 5.45 -17.19 -13.96
C LEU A 143 6.69 -18.07 -13.76
N LYS A 144 6.53 -19.31 -13.25
CA LYS A 144 7.63 -20.30 -13.14
C LYS A 144 8.17 -20.67 -14.52
N ALA A 145 7.29 -20.90 -15.49
CA ALA A 145 7.72 -21.17 -16.88
C ALA A 145 8.52 -20.00 -17.47
N PHE A 146 8.08 -18.74 -17.23
CA PHE A 146 8.86 -17.57 -17.62
C PHE A 146 10.17 -17.46 -16.84
N GLY A 147 10.22 -17.88 -15.58
CA GLY A 147 11.45 -17.95 -14.78
C GLY A 147 12.50 -18.86 -15.43
N GLU A 148 12.08 -20.04 -15.87
CA GLU A 148 12.95 -20.97 -16.63
C GLU A 148 13.38 -20.39 -17.99
N GLN A 149 12.48 -19.73 -18.70
CA GLN A 149 12.75 -19.13 -20.01
C GLN A 149 13.73 -17.94 -19.94
N TYR A 150 13.64 -17.10 -18.90
CA TYR A 150 14.37 -15.83 -18.78
C TYR A 150 15.41 -15.81 -17.67
N ASP A 151 15.73 -16.94 -17.05
CA ASP A 151 16.76 -17.12 -16.01
C ASP A 151 16.53 -16.27 -14.76
N PHE A 152 15.35 -16.40 -14.13
CA PHE A 152 15.06 -15.84 -12.82
C PHE A 152 14.28 -16.81 -11.92
N GLU A 153 14.47 -16.67 -10.61
CA GLU A 153 13.80 -17.52 -9.63
C GLU A 153 12.38 -17.03 -9.31
N VAL A 154 11.47 -17.97 -9.06
CA VAL A 154 10.12 -17.70 -8.59
C VAL A 154 9.90 -18.36 -7.23
N GLU A 155 9.68 -17.57 -6.20
CA GLU A 155 9.34 -18.04 -4.86
C GLU A 155 7.90 -17.72 -4.53
N GLU A 156 7.14 -18.78 -4.24
CA GLU A 156 5.74 -18.69 -3.84
C GLU A 156 5.63 -18.73 -2.32
N ILE A 157 4.93 -17.76 -1.73
CA ILE A 157 4.51 -17.85 -0.34
C ILE A 157 3.17 -18.57 -0.31
N SER A 158 3.17 -19.74 0.31
CA SER A 158 2.02 -20.63 0.32
C SER A 158 0.80 -20.01 1.03
N ALA A 159 -0.38 -20.51 0.65
CA ALA A 159 -1.63 -20.16 1.34
C ALA A 159 -1.56 -20.47 2.85
N GLN A 160 -0.82 -21.49 3.27
CA GLN A 160 -0.68 -21.86 4.68
C GLN A 160 0.13 -20.82 5.45
N GLU A 161 1.25 -20.34 4.89
CA GLU A 161 2.06 -19.25 5.47
C GLU A 161 1.29 -17.93 5.57
N ILE A 162 0.37 -17.67 4.63
CA ILE A 162 -0.51 -16.49 4.64
C ILE A 162 -1.78 -16.73 5.48
N LYS A 163 -2.34 -17.96 5.45
CA LYS A 163 -3.60 -18.30 6.15
C LYS A 163 -3.48 -18.35 7.66
N GLU A 164 -2.30 -18.59 8.23
CA GLU A 164 -2.10 -18.39 9.67
C GLU A 164 -2.51 -16.99 10.13
N VAL A 165 -2.60 -16.06 9.19
CA VAL A 165 -3.03 -14.67 9.41
C VAL A 165 -4.29 -14.33 8.63
N SER A 166 -5.19 -15.18 8.28
CA SER A 166 -6.53 -14.96 7.64
C SER A 166 -6.97 -13.48 7.37
N VAL A 167 -6.04 -12.63 6.91
CA VAL A 167 -6.18 -11.17 6.77
C VAL A 167 -6.26 -10.78 5.29
N SER A 168 -7.12 -9.80 4.98
CA SER A 168 -7.15 -9.15 3.67
C SER A 168 -7.53 -7.69 3.83
N SER A 169 -7.14 -6.84 2.87
CA SER A 169 -7.57 -5.43 2.83
C SER A 169 -9.10 -5.28 2.89
N THR A 170 -9.85 -6.23 2.34
CA THR A 170 -11.33 -6.23 2.42
C THR A 170 -11.83 -6.43 3.84
N LYS A 171 -11.26 -7.37 4.61
CA LYS A 171 -11.63 -7.57 6.02
C LYS A 171 -11.30 -6.36 6.88
N ILE A 172 -10.16 -5.72 6.61
CA ILE A 172 -9.75 -4.51 7.32
C ILE A 172 -10.72 -3.36 7.03
N ARG A 173 -11.10 -3.15 5.75
CA ARG A 173 -12.11 -2.15 5.39
C ARG A 173 -13.44 -2.40 6.10
N HIS A 174 -13.87 -3.64 6.17
CA HIS A 174 -15.09 -4.00 6.89
C HIS A 174 -14.99 -3.64 8.38
N ALA A 175 -13.89 -4.01 9.05
CA ALA A 175 -13.68 -3.69 10.46
C ALA A 175 -13.69 -2.16 10.72
N LEU A 176 -13.04 -1.36 9.86
CA LEU A 176 -13.04 0.10 9.94
C LEU A 176 -14.42 0.71 9.72
N ASN A 177 -15.19 0.19 8.75
CA ASN A 177 -16.54 0.63 8.45
C ASN A 177 -17.54 0.29 9.57
N GLU A 178 -17.27 -0.77 10.35
CA GLU A 178 -18.03 -1.13 11.55
C GLU A 178 -17.53 -0.39 12.81
N GLY A 179 -16.42 0.32 12.74
CA GLY A 179 -15.79 1.01 13.88
C GLY A 179 -15.03 0.07 14.80
N ASN A 180 -14.79 -1.17 14.38
CA ASN A 180 -14.02 -2.15 15.16
C ASN A 180 -12.51 -1.91 14.97
N MET A 181 -12.00 -0.87 15.65
CA MET A 181 -10.59 -0.48 15.55
C MET A 181 -9.64 -1.54 16.11
N ALA A 182 -10.06 -2.29 17.13
CA ALA A 182 -9.23 -3.34 17.71
C ALA A 182 -8.93 -4.42 16.67
N LEU A 183 -9.95 -4.92 16.00
CA LEU A 183 -9.81 -5.92 14.93
C LEU A 183 -9.05 -5.38 13.71
N ALA A 184 -9.32 -4.13 13.31
CA ALA A 184 -8.60 -3.50 12.20
C ALA A 184 -7.09 -3.39 12.49
N ASN A 185 -6.72 -2.94 13.68
CA ASN A 185 -5.32 -2.81 14.12
C ASN A 185 -4.63 -4.18 14.28
N GLU A 186 -5.35 -5.19 14.78
CA GLU A 186 -4.87 -6.57 14.83
C GLU A 186 -4.50 -7.07 13.44
N TYR A 187 -5.38 -6.91 12.46
CA TYR A 187 -5.14 -7.32 11.08
C TYR A 187 -4.02 -6.54 10.40
N LEU A 188 -3.89 -5.24 10.67
CA LEU A 188 -2.83 -4.39 10.15
C LEU A 188 -1.47 -4.70 10.80
N GLY A 189 -1.47 -5.08 12.09
CA GLY A 189 -0.25 -5.17 12.91
C GLY A 189 0.36 -3.81 13.23
N TYR A 190 -0.45 -2.74 13.17
CA TYR A 190 -0.16 -1.37 13.58
C TYR A 190 -1.47 -0.59 13.77
N ASN A 191 -1.41 0.54 14.48
CA ASN A 191 -2.59 1.38 14.67
C ASN A 191 -2.95 2.09 13.36
N TYR A 192 -4.21 1.94 12.94
CA TYR A 192 -4.71 2.67 11.76
C TYR A 192 -4.50 4.17 11.93
N SER A 193 -4.02 4.83 10.88
CA SER A 193 -3.69 6.25 10.93
C SER A 193 -4.50 7.07 9.93
N LEU A 194 -4.77 8.30 10.29
CA LEU A 194 -5.29 9.34 9.42
C LEU A 194 -4.27 10.47 9.35
N THR A 195 -3.81 10.76 8.15
CA THR A 195 -2.90 11.88 7.88
C THR A 195 -3.69 13.02 7.22
N GLY A 196 -3.48 14.23 7.68
CA GLY A 196 -4.17 15.39 7.14
C GLY A 196 -3.62 16.71 7.65
N ILE A 197 -4.20 17.79 7.16
CA ILE A 197 -3.80 19.17 7.51
C ILE A 197 -4.73 19.71 8.58
N VAL A 198 -4.14 20.30 9.63
CA VAL A 198 -4.93 21.01 10.65
C VAL A 198 -5.56 22.25 10.02
N SER A 199 -6.88 22.27 9.96
CA SER A 199 -7.65 23.36 9.38
C SER A 199 -8.43 24.16 10.44
N LYS A 200 -8.68 25.43 10.11
CA LYS A 200 -9.45 26.31 10.99
C LYS A 200 -10.92 25.93 10.93
N GLY A 201 -11.48 25.48 12.06
CA GLY A 201 -12.92 25.24 12.22
C GLY A 201 -13.65 26.46 12.78
N ARG A 202 -14.87 26.24 13.27
CA ARG A 202 -15.72 27.27 13.88
C ARG A 202 -15.22 27.80 15.22
N GLN A 203 -14.23 27.14 15.81
CA GLN A 203 -13.62 27.51 17.09
C GLN A 203 -14.61 27.52 18.28
N LEU A 204 -15.74 26.82 18.21
CA LEU A 204 -16.71 26.72 19.29
C LEU A 204 -16.12 26.15 20.58
N GLY A 205 -15.23 25.16 20.46
CA GLY A 205 -14.52 24.60 21.61
C GLY A 205 -13.71 25.63 22.39
N ARG A 206 -13.15 26.65 21.72
CA ARG A 206 -12.42 27.73 22.37
C ARG A 206 -13.32 28.55 23.30
N THR A 207 -14.61 28.77 22.94
CA THR A 207 -15.55 29.56 23.76
C THR A 207 -15.94 28.86 25.06
N ILE A 208 -15.79 27.55 25.11
CA ILE A 208 -16.11 26.73 26.30
C ILE A 208 -14.86 26.17 26.97
N GLY A 209 -13.66 26.70 26.65
CA GLY A 209 -12.41 26.31 27.32
C GLY A 209 -11.72 25.05 26.74
N PHE A 210 -12.29 24.44 25.70
CA PHE A 210 -11.75 23.21 25.06
C PHE A 210 -11.45 23.45 23.58
N PRO A 211 -10.32 24.10 23.26
CA PRO A 211 -9.96 24.33 21.86
C PRO A 211 -9.75 23.02 21.13
N THR A 212 -10.33 22.90 19.93
CA THR A 212 -10.25 21.72 19.05
C THR A 212 -9.52 22.03 17.76
N ALA A 213 -8.81 21.05 17.21
CA ALA A 213 -8.22 21.09 15.88
C ALA A 213 -9.08 20.23 14.94
N ASN A 214 -9.39 20.76 13.76
CA ASN A 214 -10.03 19.97 12.70
C ASN A 214 -8.94 19.40 11.81
N LEU A 215 -9.04 18.13 11.50
CA LEU A 215 -8.15 17.45 10.57
C LEU A 215 -8.84 17.34 9.20
N LYS A 216 -8.29 18.01 8.19
CA LYS A 216 -8.73 17.88 6.80
C LYS A 216 -7.89 16.80 6.12
N ILE A 217 -8.54 15.71 5.72
CA ILE A 217 -7.93 14.67 4.88
C ILE A 217 -8.03 15.14 3.42
N GLU A 218 -6.90 15.27 2.75
CA GLU A 218 -6.87 15.81 1.37
C GLU A 218 -7.20 14.73 0.34
N GLU A 219 -6.79 13.49 0.61
CA GLU A 219 -7.01 12.37 -0.27
C GLU A 219 -8.43 11.81 -0.12
N ASN A 220 -9.28 12.12 -1.09
CA ASN A 220 -10.68 11.67 -1.12
C ASN A 220 -10.85 10.14 -1.19
N PHE A 221 -9.80 9.43 -1.59
CA PHE A 221 -9.77 7.97 -1.64
C PHE A 221 -9.36 7.33 -0.31
N LYS A 222 -8.87 8.08 0.68
CA LYS A 222 -8.53 7.54 2.01
C LYS A 222 -9.79 7.07 2.73
N LEU A 223 -9.74 5.85 3.27
CA LEU A 223 -10.85 5.34 4.08
C LEU A 223 -10.90 6.08 5.42
N ILE A 224 -12.02 6.67 5.72
CA ILE A 224 -12.32 7.26 7.03
C ILE A 224 -13.14 6.21 7.81
N PRO A 225 -12.77 5.86 9.05
CA PRO A 225 -13.54 4.93 9.86
C PRO A 225 -14.99 5.39 10.11
N LYS A 226 -15.83 4.47 10.58
CA LYS A 226 -17.22 4.76 10.98
C LYS A 226 -17.31 6.01 11.86
N ASN A 227 -18.38 6.78 11.70
CA ASN A 227 -18.65 7.91 12.59
C ASN A 227 -18.66 7.46 14.05
N GLY A 228 -17.98 8.22 14.92
CA GLY A 228 -17.84 7.88 16.32
C GLY A 228 -16.76 8.71 17.03
N VAL A 229 -16.54 8.39 18.28
CA VAL A 229 -15.49 9.00 19.10
C VAL A 229 -14.35 8.00 19.29
N TYR A 230 -13.14 8.44 19.02
CA TYR A 230 -11.94 7.61 19.01
C TYR A 230 -10.88 8.18 19.97
N ILE A 231 -10.18 7.30 20.65
CA ILE A 231 -8.92 7.65 21.32
C ILE A 231 -7.84 7.63 20.26
N VAL A 232 -7.10 8.73 20.15
CA VAL A 232 -6.03 8.88 19.16
C VAL A 232 -4.70 9.17 19.82
N LYS A 233 -3.63 8.72 19.16
CA LYS A 233 -2.25 9.01 19.51
C LYS A 233 -1.63 9.82 18.38
N SER A 234 -0.91 10.88 18.72
CA SER A 234 -0.17 11.70 17.76
C SER A 234 1.23 12.02 18.28
N VAL A 235 2.11 12.41 17.37
CA VAL A 235 3.44 12.93 17.71
C VAL A 235 3.49 14.40 17.32
N ILE A 236 3.69 15.28 18.29
CA ILE A 236 3.83 16.72 18.07
C ILE A 236 5.24 17.13 18.48
N GLY A 237 6.08 17.47 17.51
CA GLY A 237 7.51 17.61 17.71
C GLY A 237 8.12 16.27 18.15
N SER A 238 8.73 16.24 19.36
CA SER A 238 9.29 15.02 19.97
C SER A 238 8.37 14.33 20.98
N LYS A 239 7.17 14.88 21.21
CA LYS A 239 6.27 14.39 22.27
C LYS A 239 5.14 13.55 21.71
N THR A 240 4.94 12.37 22.29
CA THR A 240 3.72 11.59 22.09
C THR A 240 2.58 12.19 22.92
N VAL A 241 1.46 12.46 22.29
CA VAL A 241 0.25 12.98 22.90
C VAL A 241 -0.93 12.08 22.62
N PHE A 242 -1.87 12.01 23.54
CA PHE A 242 -3.14 11.33 23.38
C PHE A 242 -4.28 12.35 23.35
N GLY A 243 -5.31 12.05 22.59
CA GLY A 243 -6.47 12.91 22.45
C GLY A 243 -7.72 12.12 22.10
N MET A 244 -8.84 12.83 22.00
CA MET A 244 -10.08 12.32 21.47
C MET A 244 -10.33 12.93 20.11
N MET A 245 -10.74 12.08 19.13
CA MET A 245 -11.14 12.49 17.79
C MET A 245 -12.61 12.12 17.60
N ASN A 246 -13.41 13.07 17.16
CA ASN A 246 -14.76 12.81 16.69
C ASN A 246 -14.75 12.72 15.16
N ILE A 247 -15.25 11.64 14.62
CA ILE A 247 -15.55 11.48 13.18
C ILE A 247 -17.05 11.54 13.03
N GLY A 248 -17.57 12.51 12.25
CA GLY A 248 -18.99 12.67 12.11
C GLY A 248 -19.38 13.80 11.18
N PHE A 249 -20.70 13.93 10.95
CA PHE A 249 -21.29 15.08 10.27
C PHE A 249 -21.70 16.11 11.31
N ASN A 250 -21.47 17.37 11.02
CA ASN A 250 -21.96 18.44 11.87
C ASN A 250 -23.41 18.81 11.44
N PRO A 251 -24.44 18.31 12.14
CA PRO A 251 -25.83 18.46 11.70
C PRO A 251 -26.37 19.88 11.89
N THR A 252 -25.64 20.75 12.59
CA THR A 252 -26.25 21.98 13.14
C THR A 252 -26.15 23.18 12.23
N VAL A 253 -25.46 23.15 11.08
CA VAL A 253 -25.41 24.32 10.18
C VAL A 253 -25.09 23.93 8.72
N ASN A 254 -26.07 24.03 7.85
CA ASN A 254 -25.98 24.19 6.38
C ASN A 254 -24.74 23.63 5.69
N GLY A 255 -24.63 22.32 5.54
CA GLY A 255 -23.59 21.73 4.70
C GLY A 255 -23.28 20.28 5.05
N LYS A 256 -23.40 19.42 4.08
CA LYS A 256 -23.07 17.98 4.16
C LYS A 256 -21.56 17.74 4.07
N SER A 257 -20.74 18.38 4.89
CA SER A 257 -19.32 18.07 4.97
C SER A 257 -19.04 17.23 6.22
N GLN A 258 -18.39 16.10 6.04
CA GLN A 258 -17.86 15.27 7.12
C GLN A 258 -16.71 16.03 7.80
N THR A 259 -16.70 16.10 9.11
CA THR A 259 -15.63 16.69 9.93
C THR A 259 -15.06 15.65 10.88
#